data_d09a2bb607eb5dbdee48ce4efd231528
#
_entry.id   d09a2bb607eb5dbdee48ce4efd231528
#
_cell.length_a   1.000
_cell.length_b   1.000
_cell.length_c   1.000
_cell.angle_alpha   90.00
_cell.angle_beta   90.00
_cell.angle_gamma   90.00
#
_symmetry.space_group_name_H-M   'P 1'
#
loop_
_entity.id
_entity.type
_entity.pdbx_description
1 polymer ?
#
loop_
_entity_poly.entity_id
_entity_poly.type
_entity_poly.pdbx_seq_one_letter_code
_entity_poly.pdbx_strand_id
1 'polypeptide(L)'
;MNLQYIYDKAFAGERVSHEEALRLWREAPLHEVAEMADRLRAEKVRDAKVVTWQIDRNINTTNVCVSGCRFCNFHCKPHQTDKHFITPLEEYIRKTDEMFALGGDQLLLQGGMHPALGIDYYEELFCALKERFPSLRLNALGAPEVAHIAKISKITTREVLERLRTAGLSSLPGAGAEILVERVRKAISPAKPSVEEWLRVMHEAHEMNIPTTATMMYGHIESIEERIEHLIRLRDLQAECPEGNYGFTAFIPWIFRSAGTQLEAMGYATHFSPTEYLRLIAVARLVLNNIRNIQASWLTVGKQTAQLALHSGANDMGSIMIEENVVSSAGAHNRFDAEGIQQAIREAGFTPRLRNQLYEYRDLPTH
;
A
#
# COMPACT_ATOMS: atom_id res chain seq x y z
N MET A 1 16.54 -25.81 -16.28
CA MET A 1 16.77 -24.84 -17.40
C MET A 1 17.42 -23.59 -16.82
N ASN A 2 18.34 -22.97 -17.53
CA ASN A 2 19.05 -21.78 -17.06
C ASN A 2 18.06 -20.61 -16.95
N LEU A 3 17.91 -20.00 -15.75
CA LEU A 3 17.07 -18.81 -15.50
C LEU A 3 17.88 -17.51 -15.62
N GLN A 4 19.20 -17.60 -15.83
CA GLN A 4 20.12 -16.47 -15.84
C GLN A 4 19.67 -15.34 -16.79
N TYR A 5 19.15 -15.69 -17.97
CA TYR A 5 18.70 -14.69 -18.93
C TYR A 5 17.54 -13.83 -18.40
N ILE A 6 16.69 -14.36 -17.49
CA ILE A 6 15.59 -13.59 -16.88
C ILE A 6 16.16 -12.58 -15.87
N TYR A 7 17.15 -13.00 -15.09
CA TYR A 7 17.86 -12.11 -14.18
C TYR A 7 18.57 -11.01 -14.96
N ASP A 8 19.29 -11.35 -16.02
CA ASP A 8 20.00 -10.38 -16.86
C ASP A 8 19.04 -9.33 -17.44
N LYS A 9 17.85 -9.73 -17.90
CA LYS A 9 16.79 -8.81 -18.33
C LYS A 9 16.35 -7.86 -17.20
N ALA A 10 16.10 -8.40 -16.00
CA ALA A 10 15.67 -7.58 -14.85
C ALA A 10 16.74 -6.55 -14.46
N PHE A 11 18.02 -6.93 -14.47
CA PHE A 11 19.16 -6.03 -14.21
C PHE A 11 19.34 -4.99 -15.33
N ALA A 12 19.11 -5.36 -16.57
CA ALA A 12 19.13 -4.43 -17.71
C ALA A 12 17.96 -3.44 -17.72
N GLY A 13 17.00 -3.58 -16.80
CA GLY A 13 15.78 -2.77 -16.80
C GLY A 13 14.75 -3.18 -17.85
N GLU A 14 14.96 -4.32 -18.49
CA GLU A 14 14.04 -4.87 -19.49
C GLU A 14 12.81 -5.50 -18.83
N ARG A 15 11.73 -5.63 -19.60
CA ARG A 15 10.47 -6.20 -19.12
C ARG A 15 10.56 -7.72 -18.99
N VAL A 16 10.46 -8.23 -17.77
CA VAL A 16 10.23 -9.67 -17.52
C VAL A 16 8.79 -9.99 -17.92
N SER A 17 8.61 -10.97 -18.82
CA SER A 17 7.28 -11.37 -19.28
C SER A 17 6.50 -12.14 -18.22
N HIS A 18 5.20 -12.32 -18.44
CA HIS A 18 4.34 -13.12 -17.56
C HIS A 18 4.84 -14.57 -17.41
N GLU A 19 5.22 -15.19 -18.53
CA GLU A 19 5.75 -16.56 -18.56
C GLU A 19 7.10 -16.66 -17.85
N GLU A 20 8.00 -15.70 -18.07
CA GLU A 20 9.31 -15.63 -17.39
C GLU A 20 9.15 -15.46 -15.88
N ALA A 21 8.22 -14.59 -15.43
CA ALA A 21 7.92 -14.39 -14.01
C ALA A 21 7.32 -15.66 -13.36
N LEU A 22 6.45 -16.38 -14.08
CA LEU A 22 5.95 -17.68 -13.63
C LEU A 22 7.06 -18.73 -13.53
N ARG A 23 8.03 -18.73 -14.46
CA ARG A 23 9.20 -19.60 -14.37
C ARG A 23 10.05 -19.26 -13.15
N LEU A 24 10.33 -17.99 -12.87
CA LEU A 24 11.01 -17.59 -11.63
C LEU A 24 10.25 -18.08 -10.38
N TRP A 25 8.93 -17.96 -10.39
CA TRP A 25 8.12 -18.42 -9.26
C TRP A 25 8.20 -19.95 -9.05
N ARG A 26 8.13 -20.72 -10.13
CA ARG A 26 7.96 -22.18 -10.06
C ARG A 26 9.30 -22.95 -10.04
N GLU A 27 10.31 -22.46 -10.77
CA GLU A 27 11.54 -23.18 -11.05
C GLU A 27 12.74 -22.67 -10.23
N ALA A 28 12.77 -21.36 -9.87
CA ALA A 28 13.93 -20.82 -9.15
C ALA A 28 13.98 -21.31 -7.70
N PRO A 29 15.14 -21.80 -7.22
CA PRO A 29 15.35 -22.01 -5.79
C PRO A 29 15.14 -20.70 -5.02
N LEU A 30 14.52 -20.75 -3.83
CA LEU A 30 14.20 -19.54 -3.06
C LEU A 30 15.45 -18.70 -2.78
N HIS A 31 16.55 -19.33 -2.37
CA HIS A 31 17.80 -18.64 -2.07
C HIS A 31 18.39 -17.91 -3.27
N GLU A 32 18.30 -18.52 -4.47
CA GLU A 32 18.80 -17.93 -5.71
C GLU A 32 17.98 -16.69 -6.11
N VAL A 33 16.64 -16.82 -6.18
CA VAL A 33 15.78 -15.69 -6.57
C VAL A 33 15.83 -14.56 -5.52
N ALA A 34 15.99 -14.88 -4.23
CA ALA A 34 16.14 -13.91 -3.16
C ALA A 34 17.49 -13.16 -3.27
N GLU A 35 18.60 -13.87 -3.52
CA GLU A 35 19.91 -13.25 -3.74
C GLU A 35 19.89 -12.30 -4.94
N MET A 36 19.34 -12.73 -6.07
CA MET A 36 19.26 -11.89 -7.28
C MET A 36 18.39 -10.67 -7.05
N ALA A 37 17.28 -10.81 -6.33
CA ALA A 37 16.41 -9.69 -5.95
C ALA A 37 17.11 -8.72 -4.98
N ASP A 38 17.90 -9.22 -4.02
CA ASP A 38 18.65 -8.37 -3.09
C ASP A 38 19.78 -7.60 -3.81
N ARG A 39 20.46 -8.22 -4.74
CA ARG A 39 21.45 -7.54 -5.61
C ARG A 39 20.79 -6.42 -6.42
N LEU A 40 19.64 -6.69 -7.08
CA LEU A 40 18.91 -5.67 -7.83
C LEU A 40 18.40 -4.56 -6.90
N ARG A 41 17.94 -4.89 -5.69
CA ARG A 41 17.61 -3.90 -4.66
C ARG A 41 18.79 -2.97 -4.39
N ALA A 42 19.98 -3.53 -4.18
CA ALA A 42 21.18 -2.76 -3.86
C ALA A 42 21.56 -1.75 -4.98
N GLU A 43 21.29 -2.09 -6.24
CA GLU A 43 21.50 -1.18 -7.38
C GLU A 43 20.42 -0.07 -7.49
N LYS A 44 19.18 -0.37 -7.06
CA LYS A 44 18.05 0.57 -7.19
C LYS A 44 17.99 1.62 -6.08
N VAL A 45 18.53 1.34 -4.90
CA VAL A 45 18.47 2.25 -3.76
C VAL A 45 19.69 3.17 -3.71
N ARG A 46 19.55 4.31 -3.02
CA ARG A 46 20.63 5.29 -2.87
C ARG A 46 21.82 4.76 -2.07
N ASP A 47 21.54 3.95 -1.05
CA ASP A 47 22.53 3.31 -0.19
C ASP A 47 22.04 1.89 0.15
N ALA A 48 22.78 0.89 -0.31
CA ALA A 48 22.44 -0.52 -0.13
C ALA A 48 22.39 -0.97 1.34
N LYS A 49 23.03 -0.24 2.25
CA LYS A 49 23.04 -0.51 3.69
C LYS A 49 21.86 0.12 4.43
N VAL A 50 21.12 1.02 3.78
CA VAL A 50 20.00 1.73 4.40
C VAL A 50 18.68 1.04 4.11
N VAL A 51 17.89 0.86 5.16
CA VAL A 51 16.47 0.50 5.10
C VAL A 51 15.66 1.63 5.70
N THR A 52 14.66 2.08 4.95
CA THR A 52 13.82 3.19 5.35
C THR A 52 12.62 2.74 6.19
N TRP A 53 12.10 3.66 6.99
CA TRP A 53 10.91 3.50 7.81
C TRP A 53 10.21 4.84 8.00
N GLN A 54 8.97 4.85 8.48
CA GLN A 54 8.13 6.05 8.58
C GLN A 54 7.36 6.09 9.89
N ILE A 55 6.96 7.30 10.29
CA ILE A 55 5.99 7.55 11.34
C ILE A 55 4.77 8.20 10.70
N ASP A 56 3.66 7.50 10.65
CA ASP A 56 2.38 8.04 10.25
C ASP A 56 1.27 7.58 11.21
N ARG A 57 0.12 8.22 11.08
CA ARG A 57 -1.08 7.81 11.80
C ARG A 57 -2.22 7.55 10.83
N ASN A 58 -2.79 6.36 10.91
CA ASN A 58 -4.02 6.07 10.21
C ASN A 58 -5.21 6.68 10.97
N ILE A 59 -6.08 7.39 10.25
CA ILE A 59 -7.39 7.84 10.77
C ILE A 59 -8.45 7.39 9.77
N ASN A 60 -9.39 6.58 10.26
CA ASN A 60 -10.50 6.14 9.44
C ASN A 60 -11.60 7.20 9.44
N THR A 61 -11.90 7.78 8.29
CA THR A 61 -12.92 8.82 8.12
C THR A 61 -14.30 8.34 8.59
N THR A 62 -14.66 7.12 8.20
CA THR A 62 -15.92 6.46 8.56
C THR A 62 -15.79 4.95 8.39
N ASN A 63 -16.58 4.18 9.11
CA ASN A 63 -16.74 2.75 8.87
C ASN A 63 -17.94 2.42 7.97
N VAL A 64 -18.77 3.39 7.63
CA VAL A 64 -19.92 3.18 6.72
C VAL A 64 -19.43 2.95 5.31
N CYS A 65 -19.75 1.79 4.72
CA CYS A 65 -19.23 1.44 3.41
C CYS A 65 -20.27 0.69 2.56
N VAL A 66 -20.43 1.15 1.32
CA VAL A 66 -21.32 0.50 0.33
C VAL A 66 -20.61 -0.60 -0.46
N SER A 67 -19.28 -0.79 -0.31
CA SER A 67 -18.53 -1.74 -1.13
C SER A 67 -18.77 -3.21 -0.78
N GLY A 68 -19.07 -3.52 0.49
CA GLY A 68 -19.37 -4.87 0.94
C GLY A 68 -18.23 -5.88 0.69
N CYS A 69 -16.99 -5.47 0.87
CA CYS A 69 -15.81 -6.35 0.70
C CYS A 69 -15.87 -7.54 1.65
N ARG A 70 -15.77 -8.75 1.12
CA ARG A 70 -15.90 -10.00 1.87
C ARG A 70 -14.73 -10.31 2.81
N PHE A 71 -13.63 -9.59 2.67
CA PHE A 71 -12.43 -9.70 3.50
C PHE A 71 -12.37 -8.63 4.61
N CYS A 72 -13.27 -7.67 4.65
CA CYS A 72 -13.19 -6.52 5.54
C CYS A 72 -14.16 -6.65 6.72
N ASN A 73 -13.63 -6.75 7.95
CA ASN A 73 -14.42 -6.75 9.18
C ASN A 73 -14.67 -5.33 9.72
N PHE A 74 -13.99 -4.33 9.19
CA PHE A 74 -14.08 -2.97 9.68
C PHE A 74 -15.37 -2.25 9.24
N HIS A 75 -15.86 -2.57 8.03
CA HIS A 75 -16.99 -1.87 7.46
C HIS A 75 -18.33 -2.21 8.15
N CYS A 76 -19.22 -1.24 8.25
CA CYS A 76 -20.63 -1.47 8.49
C CYS A 76 -21.49 -1.00 7.31
N LYS A 77 -22.66 -1.61 7.17
CA LYS A 77 -23.59 -1.25 6.08
C LYS A 77 -24.39 0.00 6.45
N PRO A 78 -24.83 0.82 5.47
CA PRO A 78 -25.56 2.05 5.73
C PRO A 78 -26.83 1.93 6.58
N HIS A 79 -27.44 0.75 6.68
CA HIS A 79 -28.62 0.51 7.53
C HIS A 79 -28.29 0.10 8.99
N GLN A 80 -27.02 -0.13 9.33
CA GLN A 80 -26.55 -0.55 10.67
C GLN A 80 -26.20 0.69 11.50
N THR A 81 -27.14 1.60 11.70
CA THR A 81 -26.92 2.95 12.26
C THR A 81 -26.38 2.97 13.68
N ASP A 82 -26.58 1.92 14.45
CA ASP A 82 -26.04 1.74 15.82
C ASP A 82 -24.49 1.57 15.85
N LYS A 83 -23.89 1.26 14.71
CA LYS A 83 -22.45 1.03 14.55
C LYS A 83 -21.72 2.11 13.76
N HIS A 84 -22.47 3.07 13.20
CA HIS A 84 -21.92 4.12 12.38
C HIS A 84 -21.03 5.07 13.16
N PHE A 85 -19.93 5.48 12.53
CA PHE A 85 -19.23 6.70 12.93
C PHE A 85 -18.78 7.48 11.70
N ILE A 86 -18.67 8.78 11.87
CA ILE A 86 -17.89 9.70 11.03
C ILE A 86 -16.97 10.41 12.01
N THR A 87 -15.67 10.35 11.77
CA THR A 87 -14.68 10.98 12.66
C THR A 87 -14.84 12.50 12.64
N PRO A 88 -15.08 13.14 13.78
CA PRO A 88 -15.23 14.59 13.86
C PRO A 88 -13.88 15.30 13.72
N LEU A 89 -13.89 16.57 13.31
CA LEU A 89 -12.66 17.35 13.05
C LEU A 89 -11.77 17.46 14.29
N GLU A 90 -12.35 17.60 15.47
CA GLU A 90 -11.60 17.68 16.74
C GLU A 90 -10.77 16.44 17.00
N GLU A 91 -11.28 15.27 16.60
CA GLU A 91 -10.55 14.01 16.75
C GLU A 91 -9.38 13.92 15.73
N TYR A 92 -9.54 14.42 14.51
CA TYR A 92 -8.43 14.57 13.57
C TYR A 92 -7.35 15.49 14.14
N ILE A 93 -7.73 16.64 14.70
CA ILE A 93 -6.78 17.60 15.28
C ILE A 93 -6.00 16.94 16.42
N ARG A 94 -6.70 16.33 17.38
CA ARG A 94 -6.09 15.65 18.53
C ARG A 94 -5.10 14.58 18.08
N LYS A 95 -5.50 13.71 17.17
CA LYS A 95 -4.65 12.63 16.64
C LYS A 95 -3.47 13.16 15.84
N THR A 96 -3.62 14.27 15.15
CA THR A 96 -2.53 14.91 14.41
C THR A 96 -1.49 15.51 15.35
N ASP A 97 -1.93 16.20 16.44
CA ASP A 97 -1.02 16.72 17.46
C ASP A 97 -0.20 15.58 18.12
N GLU A 98 -0.85 14.45 18.46
CA GLU A 98 -0.16 13.27 19.00
C GLU A 98 0.84 12.68 18.00
N MET A 99 0.49 12.61 16.71
CA MET A 99 1.38 12.11 15.65
C MET A 99 2.62 13.02 15.49
N PHE A 100 2.45 14.35 15.50
CA PHE A 100 3.58 15.29 15.46
C PHE A 100 4.46 15.18 16.69
N ALA A 101 3.89 15.00 17.88
CA ALA A 101 4.66 14.78 19.12
C ALA A 101 5.55 13.53 19.07
N LEU A 102 5.17 12.52 18.26
CA LEU A 102 5.98 11.32 18.02
C LEU A 102 6.97 11.48 16.85
N GLY A 103 7.05 12.65 16.23
CA GLY A 103 7.94 12.92 15.10
C GLY A 103 7.40 12.50 13.73
N GLY A 104 6.12 12.18 13.63
CA GLY A 104 5.45 11.93 12.36
C GLY A 104 5.21 13.21 11.55
N ASP A 105 4.83 13.08 10.28
CA ASP A 105 4.51 14.20 9.40
C ASP A 105 3.30 13.93 8.49
N GLN A 106 2.70 12.76 8.63
CA GLN A 106 1.68 12.27 7.70
C GLN A 106 0.49 11.63 8.41
N LEU A 107 -0.70 11.91 7.91
CA LEU A 107 -1.87 11.08 8.15
C LEU A 107 -2.11 10.16 6.96
N LEU A 108 -2.44 8.90 7.25
CA LEU A 108 -3.05 7.98 6.31
C LEU A 108 -4.56 8.00 6.52
N LEU A 109 -5.29 8.64 5.62
CA LEU A 109 -6.74 8.80 5.71
C LEU A 109 -7.42 7.82 4.77
N GLN A 110 -7.96 6.76 5.32
CA GLN A 110 -8.72 5.74 4.60
C GLN A 110 -10.00 5.44 5.38
N GLY A 111 -11.06 5.07 4.67
CA GLY A 111 -12.31 4.76 5.35
C GLY A 111 -13.28 3.98 4.48
N GLY A 112 -14.52 3.93 4.93
CA GLY A 112 -15.61 3.37 4.16
C GLY A 112 -16.06 4.30 3.03
N MET A 113 -16.54 3.73 1.93
CA MET A 113 -17.22 4.47 0.86
C MET A 113 -18.63 4.85 1.34
N HIS A 114 -18.72 6.00 2.01
CA HIS A 114 -19.95 6.50 2.61
C HIS A 114 -20.89 7.06 1.53
N PRO A 115 -22.20 6.74 1.53
CA PRO A 115 -23.11 7.13 0.45
C PRO A 115 -23.40 8.65 0.35
N ALA A 116 -23.05 9.42 1.38
CA ALA A 116 -23.34 10.87 1.45
C ALA A 116 -22.10 11.76 1.61
N LEU A 117 -20.88 11.21 1.83
CA LEU A 117 -19.68 12.02 1.94
C LEU A 117 -19.08 12.25 0.55
N GLY A 118 -19.53 13.30 -0.12
CA GLY A 118 -19.07 13.74 -1.43
C GLY A 118 -17.79 14.59 -1.37
N ILE A 119 -17.43 15.18 -2.52
CA ILE A 119 -16.20 15.94 -2.67
C ILE A 119 -16.12 17.12 -1.70
N ASP A 120 -17.22 17.85 -1.47
CA ASP A 120 -17.24 19.04 -0.61
C ASP A 120 -16.83 18.71 0.83
N TYR A 121 -17.28 17.56 1.35
CA TYR A 121 -16.87 17.07 2.68
C TYR A 121 -15.34 16.90 2.79
N TYR A 122 -14.72 16.26 1.78
CA TYR A 122 -13.28 16.01 1.83
C TYR A 122 -12.46 17.28 1.59
N GLU A 123 -12.93 18.19 0.75
CA GLU A 123 -12.31 19.52 0.60
C GLU A 123 -12.33 20.32 1.90
N GLU A 124 -13.48 20.42 2.56
CA GLU A 124 -13.61 21.10 3.84
C GLU A 124 -12.69 20.49 4.89
N LEU A 125 -12.66 19.15 4.99
CA LEU A 125 -11.78 18.44 5.92
C LEU A 125 -10.30 18.73 5.64
N PHE A 126 -9.86 18.62 4.37
CA PHE A 126 -8.47 18.82 4.02
C PHE A 126 -8.03 20.27 4.20
N CYS A 127 -8.85 21.23 3.79
CA CYS A 127 -8.60 22.65 4.03
C CYS A 127 -8.46 22.95 5.53
N ALA A 128 -9.37 22.47 6.36
CA ALA A 128 -9.32 22.67 7.81
C ALA A 128 -8.05 22.07 8.44
N LEU A 129 -7.66 20.86 8.02
CA LEU A 129 -6.42 20.23 8.47
C LEU A 129 -5.18 20.99 8.00
N LYS A 130 -5.14 21.46 6.77
CA LYS A 130 -4.02 22.24 6.22
C LYS A 130 -3.93 23.65 6.80
N GLU A 131 -5.04 24.28 7.13
CA GLU A 131 -5.06 25.56 7.84
C GLU A 131 -4.44 25.42 9.23
N ARG A 132 -4.83 24.37 9.97
CA ARG A 132 -4.32 24.12 11.33
C ARG A 132 -2.89 23.59 11.34
N PHE A 133 -2.52 22.76 10.36
CA PHE A 133 -1.24 22.07 10.25
C PHE A 133 -0.63 22.22 8.84
N PRO A 134 -0.04 23.38 8.49
CA PRO A 134 0.46 23.62 7.11
C PRO A 134 1.49 22.60 6.61
N SER A 135 2.32 22.04 7.50
CA SER A 135 3.33 21.03 7.16
C SER A 135 2.80 19.60 7.06
N LEU A 136 1.55 19.34 7.49
CA LEU A 136 0.94 18.02 7.46
C LEU A 136 0.83 17.49 6.04
N ARG A 137 1.25 16.23 5.85
CA ARG A 137 1.05 15.49 4.60
C ARG A 137 -0.23 14.65 4.71
N LEU A 138 -1.10 14.80 3.73
CA LEU A 138 -2.33 14.02 3.61
C LEU A 138 -2.13 12.92 2.56
N ASN A 139 -1.81 11.71 3.01
CA ASN A 139 -1.84 10.49 2.19
C ASN A 139 -3.24 9.90 2.35
N ALA A 140 -4.12 10.17 1.40
CA ALA A 140 -5.53 10.00 1.66
C ALA A 140 -6.27 9.37 0.50
N LEU A 141 -7.33 8.63 0.84
CA LEU A 141 -8.23 7.96 -0.09
C LEU A 141 -7.49 6.94 -0.97
N GLY A 142 -8.20 6.05 -1.56
CA GLY A 142 -7.65 5.15 -2.60
C GLY A 142 -8.43 5.33 -3.89
N ALA A 143 -8.01 4.70 -4.97
CA ALA A 143 -8.73 4.77 -6.24
C ALA A 143 -10.23 4.39 -6.11
N PRO A 144 -10.65 3.40 -5.28
CA PRO A 144 -12.07 3.13 -5.08
C PRO A 144 -12.83 4.27 -4.41
N GLU A 145 -12.20 4.98 -3.46
CA GLU A 145 -12.83 6.12 -2.78
C GLU A 145 -12.94 7.32 -3.71
N VAL A 146 -11.91 7.59 -4.52
CA VAL A 146 -11.94 8.64 -5.57
C VAL A 146 -13.05 8.37 -6.57
N ALA A 147 -13.16 7.13 -7.09
CA ALA A 147 -14.23 6.75 -8.01
C ALA A 147 -15.61 6.86 -7.38
N HIS A 148 -15.75 6.50 -6.10
CA HIS A 148 -17.01 6.63 -5.36
C HIS A 148 -17.41 8.09 -5.17
N ILE A 149 -16.47 8.95 -4.75
CA ILE A 149 -16.68 10.41 -4.58
C ILE A 149 -17.10 11.02 -5.93
N ALA A 150 -16.41 10.69 -7.02
CA ALA A 150 -16.76 11.15 -8.36
C ALA A 150 -18.22 10.81 -8.71
N LYS A 151 -18.60 9.54 -8.46
CA LYS A 151 -19.96 9.05 -8.73
C LYS A 151 -21.04 9.80 -7.95
N ILE A 152 -20.88 9.96 -6.63
CA ILE A 152 -21.91 10.59 -5.79
C ILE A 152 -21.93 12.12 -5.94
N SER A 153 -20.79 12.74 -6.27
CA SER A 153 -20.69 14.18 -6.56
C SER A 153 -21.02 14.54 -8.02
N LYS A 154 -21.21 13.53 -8.89
CA LYS A 154 -21.52 13.68 -10.32
C LYS A 154 -20.47 14.48 -11.10
N ILE A 155 -19.20 14.26 -10.80
CA ILE A 155 -18.04 14.84 -11.46
C ILE A 155 -17.08 13.73 -11.91
N THR A 156 -16.05 14.08 -12.68
CA THR A 156 -15.04 13.10 -13.12
C THR A 156 -14.04 12.76 -12.00
N THR A 157 -13.36 11.61 -12.09
CA THR A 157 -12.29 11.24 -11.16
C THR A 157 -11.13 12.22 -11.22
N ARG A 158 -10.80 12.74 -12.41
CA ARG A 158 -9.80 13.79 -12.60
C ARG A 158 -10.18 15.06 -11.82
N GLU A 159 -11.41 15.51 -11.94
CA GLU A 159 -11.89 16.68 -11.21
C GLU A 159 -11.84 16.48 -9.70
N VAL A 160 -12.17 15.27 -9.21
CA VAL A 160 -11.99 14.93 -7.79
C VAL A 160 -10.53 15.09 -7.37
N LEU A 161 -9.58 14.53 -8.13
CA LEU A 161 -8.14 14.62 -7.83
C LEU A 161 -7.63 16.06 -7.86
N GLU A 162 -8.07 16.88 -8.82
CA GLU A 162 -7.72 18.31 -8.93
C GLU A 162 -8.18 19.11 -7.72
N ARG A 163 -9.45 18.95 -7.33
CA ARG A 163 -10.04 19.61 -6.18
C ARG A 163 -9.35 19.19 -4.88
N LEU A 164 -9.16 17.89 -4.66
CA LEU A 164 -8.49 17.38 -3.47
C LEU A 164 -7.02 17.82 -3.38
N ARG A 165 -6.29 17.85 -4.52
CA ARG A 165 -4.91 18.38 -4.57
C ARG A 165 -4.89 19.85 -4.16
N THR A 166 -5.82 20.64 -4.64
CA THR A 166 -5.96 22.05 -4.27
C THR A 166 -6.27 22.22 -2.79
N ALA A 167 -7.07 21.31 -2.21
CA ALA A 167 -7.41 21.30 -0.78
C ALA A 167 -6.27 20.76 0.11
N GLY A 168 -5.20 20.16 -0.46
CA GLY A 168 -4.02 19.74 0.28
C GLY A 168 -3.68 18.25 0.24
N LEU A 169 -4.35 17.43 -0.60
CA LEU A 169 -3.96 16.05 -0.86
C LEU A 169 -2.49 16.01 -1.28
N SER A 170 -1.68 15.22 -0.57
CA SER A 170 -0.23 15.13 -0.81
C SER A 170 0.15 13.85 -1.57
N SER A 171 -0.59 12.78 -1.40
CA SER A 171 -0.38 11.49 -2.08
C SER A 171 -1.63 10.61 -2.00
N LEU A 172 -1.70 9.61 -2.88
CA LEU A 172 -2.81 8.66 -2.94
C LEU A 172 -2.30 7.23 -2.64
N PRO A 173 -2.76 6.58 -1.57
CA PRO A 173 -2.37 5.20 -1.28
C PRO A 173 -2.94 4.22 -2.33
N GLY A 174 -2.22 3.13 -2.58
CA GLY A 174 -2.62 2.07 -3.52
C GLY A 174 -3.77 1.18 -3.04
N ALA A 175 -4.49 1.63 -2.03
CA ALA A 175 -5.58 0.90 -1.42
C ALA A 175 -6.65 0.47 -2.44
N GLY A 176 -7.26 -0.67 -2.16
CA GLY A 176 -8.32 -1.22 -2.98
C GLY A 176 -7.86 -1.88 -4.28
N ALA A 177 -6.54 -2.02 -4.51
CA ALA A 177 -6.01 -2.84 -5.61
C ALA A 177 -6.33 -4.33 -5.40
N GLU A 178 -6.13 -4.82 -4.20
CA GLU A 178 -6.19 -6.23 -3.78
C GLU A 178 -5.43 -7.12 -4.78
N ILE A 179 -6.12 -7.72 -5.75
CA ILE A 179 -5.56 -8.32 -6.96
C ILE A 179 -6.24 -7.68 -8.19
N LEU A 180 -5.46 -7.12 -9.10
CA LEU A 180 -5.94 -6.43 -10.30
C LEU A 180 -6.31 -7.43 -11.41
N VAL A 181 -7.18 -8.39 -11.07
CA VAL A 181 -7.80 -9.36 -11.97
C VAL A 181 -9.31 -9.39 -11.71
N GLU A 182 -10.11 -9.19 -12.75
CA GLU A 182 -11.58 -9.01 -12.62
C GLU A 182 -12.26 -10.19 -11.92
N ARG A 183 -11.85 -11.43 -12.21
CA ARG A 183 -12.39 -12.63 -11.54
C ARG A 183 -12.26 -12.52 -10.03
N VAL A 184 -11.07 -12.15 -9.57
CA VAL A 184 -10.76 -12.03 -8.13
C VAL A 184 -11.54 -10.87 -7.53
N ARG A 185 -11.49 -9.68 -8.14
CA ARG A 185 -12.18 -8.47 -7.64
C ARG A 185 -13.67 -8.69 -7.48
N LYS A 186 -14.35 -9.23 -8.50
CA LYS A 186 -15.79 -9.55 -8.44
C LYS A 186 -16.12 -10.55 -7.33
N ALA A 187 -15.23 -11.49 -7.07
CA ALA A 187 -15.45 -12.49 -6.03
C ALA A 187 -15.27 -11.93 -4.61
N ILE A 188 -14.28 -11.04 -4.36
CA ILE A 188 -13.96 -10.57 -3.01
C ILE A 188 -14.53 -9.18 -2.67
N SER A 189 -14.79 -8.34 -3.67
CA SER A 189 -15.24 -6.94 -3.50
C SER A 189 -16.12 -6.48 -4.67
N PRO A 190 -17.33 -7.07 -4.85
CA PRO A 190 -18.12 -6.95 -6.07
C PRO A 190 -18.61 -5.52 -6.38
N ALA A 191 -18.69 -4.64 -5.36
CA ALA A 191 -19.14 -3.26 -5.54
C ALA A 191 -17.98 -2.25 -5.60
N LYS A 192 -16.72 -2.71 -5.59
CA LYS A 192 -15.56 -1.86 -5.89
C LYS A 192 -15.44 -1.60 -7.39
N PRO A 193 -14.76 -0.51 -7.80
CA PRO A 193 -14.44 -0.24 -9.20
C PRO A 193 -13.77 -1.40 -9.91
N SER A 194 -13.96 -1.49 -11.24
CA SER A 194 -13.26 -2.47 -12.08
C SER A 194 -11.74 -2.30 -12.04
N VAL A 195 -11.01 -3.25 -12.61
CA VAL A 195 -9.55 -3.14 -12.76
C VAL A 195 -9.20 -1.90 -13.58
N GLU A 196 -9.86 -1.73 -14.73
CA GLU A 196 -9.64 -0.59 -15.61
C GLU A 196 -9.91 0.75 -14.91
N GLU A 197 -10.95 0.84 -14.11
CA GLU A 197 -11.28 2.07 -13.39
C GLU A 197 -10.25 2.37 -12.30
N TRP A 198 -9.75 1.36 -11.59
CA TRP A 198 -8.68 1.52 -10.61
C TRP A 198 -7.39 2.01 -11.29
N LEU A 199 -6.99 1.37 -12.40
CA LEU A 199 -5.81 1.75 -13.18
C LEU A 199 -5.95 3.17 -13.75
N ARG A 200 -7.12 3.53 -14.26
CA ARG A 200 -7.39 4.86 -14.79
C ARG A 200 -7.24 5.95 -13.72
N VAL A 201 -7.78 5.75 -12.51
CA VAL A 201 -7.61 6.73 -11.42
C VAL A 201 -6.15 6.91 -11.05
N MET A 202 -5.38 5.83 -10.99
CA MET A 202 -3.95 5.91 -10.71
C MET A 202 -3.17 6.58 -11.85
N HIS A 203 -3.54 6.30 -13.11
CA HIS A 203 -2.95 6.97 -14.28
C HIS A 203 -3.22 8.48 -14.24
N GLU A 204 -4.45 8.91 -13.97
CA GLU A 204 -4.81 10.33 -13.80
C GLU A 204 -3.98 10.98 -12.68
N ALA A 205 -3.78 10.29 -11.55
CA ALA A 205 -2.94 10.77 -10.46
C ALA A 205 -1.47 10.93 -10.90
N HIS A 206 -0.92 9.96 -11.67
CA HIS A 206 0.45 10.01 -12.20
C HIS A 206 0.63 11.18 -13.18
N GLU A 207 -0.32 11.40 -14.10
CA GLU A 207 -0.29 12.57 -15.01
C GLU A 207 -0.27 13.91 -14.25
N MET A 208 -0.98 13.98 -13.13
CA MET A 208 -1.06 15.16 -12.27
C MET A 208 0.13 15.28 -11.31
N ASN A 209 1.11 14.39 -11.39
CA ASN A 209 2.24 14.28 -10.46
C ASN A 209 1.83 14.16 -9.00
N ILE A 210 0.74 13.46 -8.73
CA ILE A 210 0.35 13.05 -7.37
C ILE A 210 1.07 11.74 -7.06
N PRO A 211 1.96 11.70 -6.06
CA PRO A 211 2.65 10.47 -5.66
C PRO A 211 1.66 9.41 -5.22
N THR A 212 1.86 8.17 -5.65
CA THR A 212 1.00 7.06 -5.29
C THR A 212 1.81 5.89 -4.72
N THR A 213 1.12 4.88 -4.16
CA THR A 213 1.72 3.58 -3.87
C THR A 213 0.98 2.47 -4.61
N ALA A 214 1.61 1.33 -4.80
CA ALA A 214 1.00 0.12 -5.31
C ALA A 214 0.87 -0.90 -4.18
N THR A 215 -0.28 -1.56 -4.06
CA THR A 215 -0.50 -2.59 -3.03
C THR A 215 -0.98 -3.90 -3.64
N MET A 216 -0.71 -5.00 -2.97
CA MET A 216 -1.28 -6.32 -3.26
C MET A 216 -1.77 -6.95 -1.96
N MET A 217 -3.01 -7.40 -1.91
CA MET A 217 -3.48 -8.32 -0.87
C MET A 217 -3.53 -9.73 -1.47
N TYR A 218 -2.73 -10.64 -0.97
CA TYR A 218 -2.62 -12.01 -1.49
C TYR A 218 -2.95 -13.06 -0.44
N GLY A 219 -3.09 -14.33 -0.86
CA GLY A 219 -3.31 -15.48 0.04
C GLY A 219 -4.79 -15.72 0.33
N HIS A 220 -5.68 -15.41 -0.61
CA HIS A 220 -7.12 -15.68 -0.50
C HIS A 220 -7.61 -16.64 -1.61
N ILE A 221 -8.14 -16.13 -2.74
CA ILE A 221 -8.75 -16.94 -3.81
C ILE A 221 -7.97 -16.89 -5.13
N GLU A 222 -6.96 -16.03 -5.18
CA GLU A 222 -6.17 -15.80 -6.37
C GLU A 222 -5.21 -16.97 -6.66
N SER A 223 -4.87 -17.16 -7.92
CA SER A 223 -3.80 -18.04 -8.35
C SER A 223 -2.45 -17.32 -8.44
N ILE A 224 -1.37 -18.08 -8.60
CA ILE A 224 -0.03 -17.53 -8.83
C ILE A 224 0.01 -16.71 -10.13
N GLU A 225 -0.65 -17.19 -11.18
CA GLU A 225 -0.77 -16.49 -12.46
C GLU A 225 -1.42 -15.11 -12.28
N GLU A 226 -2.45 -15.04 -11.45
CA GLU A 226 -3.16 -13.77 -11.17
C GLU A 226 -2.33 -12.81 -10.31
N ARG A 227 -1.47 -13.32 -9.43
CA ARG A 227 -0.47 -12.48 -8.74
C ARG A 227 0.54 -11.89 -9.72
N ILE A 228 1.05 -12.70 -10.65
CA ILE A 228 1.99 -12.23 -11.66
C ILE A 228 1.33 -11.22 -12.60
N GLU A 229 0.09 -11.47 -13.04
CA GLU A 229 -0.68 -10.53 -13.84
C GLU A 229 -0.85 -9.18 -13.12
N HIS A 230 -1.15 -9.19 -11.83
CA HIS A 230 -1.22 -7.98 -11.02
C HIS A 230 0.10 -7.20 -11.02
N LEU A 231 1.23 -7.86 -10.81
CA LEU A 231 2.55 -7.20 -10.86
C LEU A 231 2.83 -6.59 -12.23
N ILE A 232 2.49 -7.27 -13.30
CA ILE A 232 2.67 -6.78 -14.67
C ILE A 232 1.84 -5.53 -14.93
N ARG A 233 0.57 -5.52 -14.51
CA ARG A 233 -0.31 -4.36 -14.65
C ARG A 233 0.23 -3.12 -13.92
N LEU A 234 0.76 -3.31 -12.71
CA LEU A 234 1.40 -2.23 -11.96
C LEU A 234 2.67 -1.71 -12.65
N ARG A 235 3.52 -2.63 -13.12
CA ARG A 235 4.74 -2.27 -13.86
C ARG A 235 4.41 -1.50 -15.13
N ASP A 236 3.42 -1.95 -15.88
CA ASP A 236 3.05 -1.36 -17.16
C ASP A 236 2.43 0.03 -16.95
N LEU A 237 1.57 0.20 -15.95
CA LEU A 237 1.06 1.52 -15.55
C LEU A 237 2.20 2.45 -15.08
N GLN A 238 3.18 1.96 -14.32
CA GLN A 238 4.35 2.75 -13.94
C GLN A 238 5.17 3.19 -15.17
N ALA A 239 5.23 2.37 -16.20
CA ALA A 239 5.95 2.72 -17.45
C ALA A 239 5.23 3.79 -18.29
N GLU A 240 3.94 4.00 -18.07
CA GLU A 240 3.13 5.08 -18.69
C GLU A 240 3.23 6.42 -17.92
N CYS A 241 3.83 6.40 -16.72
CA CYS A 241 3.98 7.60 -15.91
C CYS A 241 4.85 8.63 -16.66
N PRO A 242 4.41 9.91 -16.77
CA PRO A 242 5.20 10.95 -17.42
C PRO A 242 6.60 11.08 -16.81
N GLU A 243 7.59 11.34 -17.65
CA GLU A 243 8.98 11.53 -17.21
C GLU A 243 9.07 12.69 -16.19
N GLY A 244 9.77 12.43 -15.08
CA GLY A 244 9.90 13.39 -13.99
C GLY A 244 8.77 13.36 -12.97
N ASN A 245 7.67 12.65 -13.21
CA ASN A 245 6.61 12.45 -12.24
C ASN A 245 6.91 11.27 -11.30
N TYR A 246 6.28 11.27 -10.12
CA TYR A 246 6.56 10.27 -9.08
C TYR A 246 6.03 8.87 -9.42
N GLY A 247 4.84 8.77 -10.01
CA GLY A 247 4.18 7.49 -10.20
C GLY A 247 4.00 6.72 -8.89
N PHE A 248 4.21 5.39 -8.95
CA PHE A 248 4.26 4.54 -7.75
C PHE A 248 5.59 4.73 -7.03
N THR A 249 5.55 5.29 -5.84
CA THR A 249 6.73 5.48 -4.97
C THR A 249 7.18 4.17 -4.32
N ALA A 250 6.25 3.23 -4.10
CA ALA A 250 6.54 1.92 -3.53
C ALA A 250 5.51 0.86 -3.92
N PHE A 251 5.92 -0.41 -3.85
CA PHE A 251 5.05 -1.58 -3.85
C PHE A 251 4.96 -2.20 -2.45
N ILE A 252 3.74 -2.52 -1.99
CA ILE A 252 3.44 -2.98 -0.63
C ILE A 252 2.57 -4.24 -0.69
N PRO A 253 3.16 -5.45 -0.71
CA PRO A 253 2.39 -6.70 -0.63
C PRO A 253 2.11 -7.08 0.83
N TRP A 254 0.88 -7.43 1.12
CA TRP A 254 0.46 -7.90 2.43
C TRP A 254 -0.45 -9.11 2.34
N ILE A 255 -0.37 -10.00 3.33
CA ILE A 255 -1.16 -11.21 3.32
C ILE A 255 -2.57 -10.97 3.87
N PHE A 256 -3.56 -11.53 3.19
CA PHE A 256 -4.94 -11.58 3.68
C PHE A 256 -5.01 -12.17 5.09
N ARG A 257 -5.82 -11.57 5.94
CA ARG A 257 -6.17 -12.08 7.27
C ARG A 257 -7.63 -12.48 7.28
N SER A 258 -7.89 -13.73 7.57
CA SER A 258 -9.23 -14.33 7.38
C SER A 258 -10.13 -14.26 8.60
N ALA A 259 -9.57 -14.13 9.81
CA ALA A 259 -10.31 -14.31 11.05
C ALA A 259 -11.61 -13.47 11.10
N GLY A 260 -12.75 -14.15 11.15
CA GLY A 260 -14.08 -13.55 11.24
C GLY A 260 -14.60 -12.93 9.94
N THR A 261 -13.91 -13.05 8.82
CA THR A 261 -14.33 -12.48 7.54
C THR A 261 -15.37 -13.35 6.82
N GLN A 262 -16.11 -12.76 5.90
CA GLN A 262 -17.02 -13.53 5.04
C GLN A 262 -16.26 -14.50 4.13
N LEU A 263 -15.03 -14.19 3.70
CA LEU A 263 -14.19 -15.12 2.93
C LEU A 263 -13.83 -16.35 3.74
N GLU A 264 -13.53 -16.22 5.03
CA GLU A 264 -13.31 -17.38 5.90
C GLU A 264 -14.55 -18.26 5.99
N ALA A 265 -15.75 -17.66 6.17
CA ALA A 265 -17.00 -18.39 6.17
C ALA A 265 -17.31 -19.09 4.83
N MET A 266 -16.70 -18.64 3.72
CA MET A 266 -16.76 -19.27 2.41
C MET A 266 -15.68 -20.36 2.20
N GLY A 267 -14.86 -20.65 3.21
CA GLY A 267 -13.81 -21.67 3.17
C GLY A 267 -12.40 -21.15 2.81
N TYR A 268 -12.22 -19.85 2.69
CA TYR A 268 -10.91 -19.23 2.36
C TYR A 268 -10.22 -18.74 3.63
N ALA A 269 -9.57 -19.63 4.33
CA ALA A 269 -8.75 -19.31 5.51
C ALA A 269 -7.34 -18.86 5.09
N THR A 270 -6.73 -17.99 5.88
CA THR A 270 -5.34 -17.59 5.68
C THR A 270 -4.39 -18.76 5.94
N HIS A 271 -3.54 -19.05 4.96
CA HIS A 271 -2.41 -19.97 5.09
C HIS A 271 -1.10 -19.18 4.94
N PHE A 272 -0.59 -18.66 6.06
CA PHE A 272 0.65 -17.89 6.03
C PHE A 272 1.86 -18.80 5.84
N SER A 273 2.65 -18.53 4.80
CA SER A 273 3.94 -19.15 4.55
C SER A 273 5.03 -18.08 4.44
N PRO A 274 5.99 -18.03 5.37
CA PRO A 274 7.13 -17.11 5.24
C PRO A 274 7.89 -17.27 3.92
N THR A 275 8.12 -18.51 3.48
CA THR A 275 8.85 -18.80 2.24
C THR A 275 8.11 -18.29 1.00
N GLU A 276 6.77 -18.37 1.00
CA GLU A 276 5.94 -17.82 -0.08
C GLU A 276 5.99 -16.29 -0.11
N TYR A 277 5.95 -15.64 1.05
CA TYR A 277 6.10 -14.19 1.14
C TYR A 277 7.46 -13.72 0.63
N LEU A 278 8.55 -14.38 1.05
CA LEU A 278 9.91 -14.05 0.59
C LEU A 278 10.04 -14.24 -0.93
N ARG A 279 9.47 -15.30 -1.48
CA ARG A 279 9.41 -15.52 -2.93
C ARG A 279 8.61 -14.43 -3.64
N LEU A 280 7.48 -14.01 -3.08
CA LEU A 280 6.69 -12.91 -3.64
C LEU A 280 7.49 -11.60 -3.67
N ILE A 281 8.16 -11.25 -2.59
CA ILE A 281 9.03 -10.06 -2.53
C ILE A 281 10.14 -10.14 -3.61
N ALA A 282 10.81 -11.30 -3.71
CA ALA A 282 11.89 -11.48 -4.66
C ALA A 282 11.42 -11.39 -6.12
N VAL A 283 10.36 -12.10 -6.47
CA VAL A 283 9.79 -12.03 -7.82
C VAL A 283 9.24 -10.64 -8.13
N ALA A 284 8.58 -10.00 -7.15
CA ALA A 284 8.10 -8.62 -7.31
C ALA A 284 9.27 -7.66 -7.59
N ARG A 285 10.42 -7.77 -6.93
CA ARG A 285 11.60 -6.93 -7.18
C ARG A 285 12.10 -7.06 -8.62
N LEU A 286 12.12 -8.28 -9.16
CA LEU A 286 12.60 -8.56 -10.53
C LEU A 286 11.58 -8.10 -11.59
N VAL A 287 10.29 -8.26 -11.34
CA VAL A 287 9.20 -7.87 -12.27
C VAL A 287 8.95 -6.36 -12.25
N LEU A 288 8.91 -5.76 -11.05
CA LEU A 288 8.69 -4.32 -10.84
C LEU A 288 10.00 -3.53 -10.86
N ASN A 289 10.88 -3.81 -11.82
CA ASN A 289 12.20 -3.18 -11.90
C ASN A 289 12.16 -1.66 -12.16
N ASN A 290 11.00 -1.10 -12.47
CA ASN A 290 10.73 0.34 -12.60
C ASN A 290 10.05 0.97 -11.35
N ILE A 291 9.75 0.20 -10.31
CA ILE A 291 9.31 0.71 -9.00
C ILE A 291 10.46 0.59 -8.02
N ARG A 292 10.95 1.74 -7.53
CA ARG A 292 12.18 1.80 -6.73
C ARG A 292 12.09 1.06 -5.40
N ASN A 293 10.98 1.23 -4.68
CA ASN A 293 10.88 0.75 -3.31
C ASN A 293 9.89 -0.40 -3.18
N ILE A 294 10.26 -1.40 -2.38
CA ILE A 294 9.38 -2.49 -1.95
C ILE A 294 9.37 -2.54 -0.43
N GLN A 295 8.18 -2.48 0.15
CA GLN A 295 7.99 -2.49 1.59
C GLN A 295 7.79 -3.90 2.11
N ALA A 296 8.47 -4.24 3.20
CA ALA A 296 8.19 -5.43 4.00
C ALA A 296 7.03 -5.16 4.96
N SER A 297 5.92 -5.90 4.81
CA SER A 297 4.67 -5.68 5.57
C SER A 297 4.68 -6.38 6.93
N TRP A 298 5.59 -5.96 7.82
CA TRP A 298 5.80 -6.55 9.15
C TRP A 298 4.51 -6.72 9.97
N LEU A 299 3.54 -5.83 9.81
CA LEU A 299 2.26 -5.89 10.51
C LEU A 299 1.54 -7.23 10.28
N THR A 300 1.56 -7.72 9.05
CA THR A 300 0.86 -8.95 8.66
C THR A 300 1.73 -10.19 8.67
N VAL A 301 3.06 -10.06 8.47
CA VAL A 301 3.96 -11.21 8.37
C VAL A 301 4.85 -11.42 9.60
N GLY A 302 4.88 -10.46 10.53
CA GLY A 302 5.70 -10.48 11.73
C GLY A 302 7.14 -9.99 11.51
N LYS A 303 7.83 -9.69 12.63
CA LYS A 303 9.19 -9.11 12.64
C LYS A 303 10.19 -9.95 11.84
N GLN A 304 10.29 -11.24 12.15
CA GLN A 304 11.32 -12.12 11.59
C GLN A 304 11.18 -12.30 10.07
N THR A 305 9.95 -12.50 9.60
CA THR A 305 9.71 -12.61 8.15
C THR A 305 10.00 -11.29 7.43
N ALA A 306 9.65 -10.15 8.06
CA ALA A 306 9.96 -8.84 7.50
C ALA A 306 11.47 -8.59 7.43
N GLN A 307 12.25 -8.98 8.46
CA GLN A 307 13.71 -8.92 8.44
C GLN A 307 14.32 -9.73 7.30
N LEU A 308 13.83 -10.96 7.08
CA LEU A 308 14.28 -11.80 5.96
C LEU A 308 13.87 -11.21 4.59
N ALA A 309 12.75 -10.51 4.50
CA ALA A 309 12.32 -9.85 3.27
C ALA A 309 13.28 -8.71 2.86
N LEU A 310 13.97 -8.06 3.80
CA LEU A 310 15.02 -7.07 3.50
C LEU A 310 16.21 -7.69 2.75
N HIS A 311 16.46 -8.98 2.93
CA HIS A 311 17.46 -9.77 2.19
C HIS A 311 16.88 -10.50 0.97
N SER A 312 15.63 -10.21 0.65
CA SER A 312 14.93 -10.83 -0.49
C SER A 312 14.42 -9.78 -1.48
N GLY A 313 14.91 -8.54 -1.39
CA GLY A 313 14.57 -7.48 -2.33
C GLY A 313 13.74 -6.32 -1.76
N ALA A 314 13.26 -6.37 -0.51
CA ALA A 314 12.63 -5.22 0.14
C ALA A 314 13.69 -4.23 0.67
N ASN A 315 13.37 -2.94 0.70
CA ASN A 315 14.26 -1.87 1.17
C ASN A 315 13.56 -0.87 2.13
N ASP A 316 12.35 -1.18 2.55
CA ASP A 316 11.54 -0.33 3.42
C ASP A 316 10.77 -1.19 4.42
N MET A 317 10.69 -0.75 5.66
CA MET A 317 9.89 -1.41 6.72
C MET A 317 8.51 -0.76 6.89
N GLY A 318 8.20 0.29 6.11
CA GLY A 318 6.96 1.02 6.23
C GLY A 318 6.85 1.83 7.50
N SER A 319 5.64 2.08 7.94
CA SER A 319 5.33 2.88 9.12
C SER A 319 5.25 2.04 10.38
N ILE A 320 5.50 2.69 11.55
CA ILE A 320 5.14 2.13 12.86
C ILE A 320 3.63 1.97 13.03
N MET A 321 2.82 2.62 12.18
CA MET A 321 1.36 2.55 12.17
C MET A 321 0.77 2.81 13.56
N ILE A 322 0.86 4.08 14.04
CA ILE A 322 0.41 4.48 15.39
C ILE A 322 -1.01 3.96 15.70
N GLU A 323 -1.86 3.95 14.69
CA GLU A 323 -3.21 3.39 14.79
C GLU A 323 -3.50 2.52 13.56
N GLU A 324 -3.93 1.29 13.78
CA GLU A 324 -4.38 0.40 12.71
C GLU A 324 -5.63 -0.36 13.18
N ASN A 325 -6.74 -0.18 12.47
CA ASN A 325 -8.05 -0.70 12.87
C ASN A 325 -8.61 -1.73 11.87
N VAL A 326 -8.08 -1.78 10.65
CA VAL A 326 -8.66 -2.58 9.56
C VAL A 326 -8.11 -4.01 9.59
N VAL A 327 -6.79 -4.16 9.60
CA VAL A 327 -6.14 -5.49 9.59
C VAL A 327 -6.14 -6.11 10.99
N SER A 328 -6.06 -5.26 12.03
CA SER A 328 -6.17 -5.71 13.42
C SER A 328 -7.55 -6.32 13.75
N SER A 329 -8.62 -5.82 13.13
CA SER A 329 -9.96 -6.40 13.24
C SER A 329 -10.07 -7.80 12.65
N ALA A 330 -9.10 -8.21 11.84
CA ALA A 330 -8.95 -9.54 11.24
C ALA A 330 -7.79 -10.35 11.87
N GLY A 331 -7.30 -9.97 13.06
CA GLY A 331 -6.37 -10.76 13.87
C GLY A 331 -4.88 -10.47 13.69
N ALA A 332 -4.48 -9.33 13.12
CA ALA A 332 -3.08 -8.89 13.14
C ALA A 332 -2.77 -8.19 14.47
N HIS A 333 -1.76 -8.68 15.21
CA HIS A 333 -1.41 -8.17 16.55
C HIS A 333 0.04 -7.69 16.66
N ASN A 334 0.81 -7.70 15.56
CA ASN A 334 2.17 -7.19 15.57
C ASN A 334 2.16 -5.66 15.79
N ARG A 335 3.11 -5.14 16.57
CA ARG A 335 3.24 -3.70 16.85
C ARG A 335 4.71 -3.32 16.90
N PHE A 336 5.02 -2.13 16.39
CA PHE A 336 6.28 -1.44 16.59
C PHE A 336 6.04 -0.02 17.10
N ASP A 337 6.92 0.45 17.96
CA ASP A 337 7.22 1.85 18.16
C ASP A 337 8.44 2.25 17.32
N ALA A 338 8.85 3.52 17.42
CA ALA A 338 9.96 4.05 16.65
C ALA A 338 11.30 3.38 16.98
N GLU A 339 11.52 2.95 18.23
CA GLU A 339 12.73 2.24 18.62
C GLU A 339 12.70 0.79 18.14
N GLY A 340 11.58 0.11 18.32
CA GLY A 340 11.40 -1.29 17.93
C GLY A 340 11.59 -1.53 16.42
N ILE A 341 11.07 -0.64 15.56
CA ILE A 341 11.27 -0.78 14.11
C ILE A 341 12.72 -0.54 13.72
N GLN A 342 13.38 0.46 14.32
CA GLN A 342 14.80 0.72 14.09
C GLN A 342 15.67 -0.45 14.57
N GLN A 343 15.37 -1.01 15.74
CA GLN A 343 16.08 -2.17 16.27
C GLN A 343 15.90 -3.39 15.36
N ALA A 344 14.70 -3.63 14.84
CA ALA A 344 14.44 -4.71 13.89
C ALA A 344 15.29 -4.56 12.61
N ILE A 345 15.44 -3.32 12.11
CA ILE A 345 16.28 -3.02 10.93
C ILE A 345 17.77 -3.28 11.25
N ARG A 346 18.26 -2.83 12.42
CA ARG A 346 19.67 -3.06 12.85
C ARG A 346 19.97 -4.54 13.01
N GLU A 347 19.09 -5.30 13.63
CA GLU A 347 19.22 -6.75 13.79
C GLU A 347 19.28 -7.50 12.45
N ALA A 348 18.62 -6.96 11.42
CA ALA A 348 18.73 -7.47 10.05
C ALA A 348 20.03 -7.03 9.33
N GLY A 349 20.93 -6.28 10.00
CA GLY A 349 22.22 -5.85 9.45
C GLY A 349 22.17 -4.55 8.62
N PHE A 350 21.08 -3.78 8.71
CA PHE A 350 20.91 -2.53 7.97
C PHE A 350 20.92 -1.30 8.89
N THR A 351 21.12 -0.14 8.28
CA THR A 351 21.02 1.17 8.95
C THR A 351 19.62 1.73 8.79
N PRO A 352 18.86 1.97 9.88
CA PRO A 352 17.53 2.55 9.79
C PRO A 352 17.59 4.03 9.41
N ARG A 353 16.75 4.48 8.49
CA ARG A 353 16.55 5.88 8.15
C ARG A 353 15.07 6.24 8.11
N LEU A 354 14.69 7.24 8.92
CA LEU A 354 13.37 7.84 8.85
C LEU A 354 13.19 8.53 7.50
N ARG A 355 12.02 8.38 6.88
CA ARG A 355 11.66 9.01 5.61
C ARG A 355 10.28 9.66 5.64
N ASN A 356 10.02 10.51 4.66
CA ASN A 356 8.67 10.95 4.30
C ASN A 356 8.06 10.04 3.18
N GLN A 357 6.88 10.39 2.70
CA GLN A 357 6.18 9.63 1.64
C GLN A 357 6.91 9.65 0.29
N LEU A 358 7.75 10.64 0.04
CA LEU A 358 8.57 10.75 -1.19
C LEU A 358 9.92 10.04 -1.09
N TYR A 359 10.16 9.28 0.01
CA TYR A 359 11.42 8.60 0.30
C TYR A 359 12.61 9.55 0.49
N GLU A 360 12.33 10.81 0.87
CA GLU A 360 13.35 11.74 1.34
C GLU A 360 13.65 11.44 2.81
N TYR A 361 14.95 11.46 3.17
CA TYR A 361 15.36 11.21 4.55
C TYR A 361 14.95 12.36 5.47
N ARG A 362 14.56 12.02 6.66
CA ARG A 362 14.20 12.94 7.75
C ARG A 362 14.98 12.59 9.01
N ASP A 363 15.17 13.57 9.88
CA ASP A 363 15.64 13.35 11.24
C ASP A 363 14.45 13.34 12.21
N LEU A 364 14.59 12.58 13.29
CA LEU A 364 13.66 12.69 14.40
C LEU A 364 13.83 14.08 15.06
N PRO A 365 12.74 14.69 15.56
CA PRO A 365 12.88 15.92 16.35
C PRO A 365 13.87 15.68 17.51
N THR A 366 14.84 16.58 17.65
CA THR A 366 15.70 16.62 18.84
C THR A 366 14.86 17.20 19.97
N HIS A 367 14.60 16.41 21.02
CA HIS A 367 13.95 16.86 22.25
C HIS A 367 14.86 17.76 23.08
#